data_bf9c527605c4df032def016fe9d979e0
#
_entry.id   bf9c527605c4df032def016fe9d979e0
#
_cell.length_a   1.000
_cell.length_b   1.000
_cell.length_c   1.000
_cell.angle_alpha   90.00
_cell.angle_beta   90.00
_cell.angle_gamma   90.00
#
_symmetry.space_group_name_H-M   'P 1'
#
loop_
_entity.id
_entity.type
_entity.pdbx_description
1 polymer ?
#
loop_
_entity_poly.entity_id
_entity_poly.type
_entity_poly.pdbx_seq_one_letter_code
_entity_poly.pdbx_strand_id
1 'polypeptide(L)'
;MTFWRSLVATVGAALRDRGLVIMFVAAVPLYSFFYPLPYSTQSVRHVPLVVVDLDASAMSRDIVSRLSAVPSVRVAGNASSVDEASDALASGRIAGIVLVPQDFARDAARGTPTAVTVYGSGAYPVQDKAVLGSVGAVLQGVAAEVGGVRVAHQGAPAAALLQSARAGPAFIDQPLYNLARGYGSYVVVAVGILIVQQVMLMAIASLVGTWLEARDGTLFGAQRVGLSTLLGTLFGFALFVFLALLYFIGFVFWFQDYPRGGNFAGALAFAALTALTVASLGIALGVWFADRERAFQVLLATSVPFLFMCGIVFPREAMPAPINALALLIPTTPGIFGFVKLNQMGASWSEIRPEFLSMSALLLLYAALAAWAVHRRREEAAQ
;
A
#
# COMPACT_ATOMS: atom_id res chain seq x y z
N MET A 1 8.33 -38.00 15.23
CA MET A 1 6.92 -37.69 15.64
C MET A 1 5.99 -37.87 14.46
N THR A 2 4.69 -38.13 14.68
CA THR A 2 3.70 -38.11 13.60
C THR A 2 3.33 -36.68 13.23
N PHE A 3 2.83 -36.45 12.03
CA PHE A 3 2.37 -35.14 11.55
C PHE A 3 1.48 -34.41 12.57
N TRP A 4 0.42 -35.07 13.05
CA TRP A 4 -0.54 -34.46 13.99
C TRP A 4 0.08 -34.11 15.34
N ARG A 5 0.96 -34.95 15.86
CA ARG A 5 1.67 -34.66 17.11
C ARG A 5 2.59 -33.46 16.95
N SER A 6 3.28 -33.34 15.83
CA SER A 6 4.16 -32.21 15.56
C SER A 6 3.38 -30.90 15.36
N LEU A 7 2.25 -30.95 14.66
CA LEU A 7 1.35 -29.80 14.49
C LEU A 7 0.84 -29.31 15.84
N VAL A 8 0.25 -30.19 16.65
CA VAL A 8 -0.26 -29.82 17.99
C VAL A 8 0.85 -29.35 18.91
N ALA A 9 2.02 -29.96 18.87
CA ALA A 9 3.18 -29.54 19.67
C ALA A 9 3.68 -28.14 19.25
N THR A 10 3.71 -27.84 17.94
CA THR A 10 4.09 -26.52 17.42
C THR A 10 3.10 -25.45 17.86
N VAL A 11 1.81 -25.71 17.70
CA VAL A 11 0.75 -24.78 18.15
C VAL A 11 0.83 -24.59 19.66
N GLY A 12 0.98 -25.66 20.43
CA GLY A 12 1.11 -25.58 21.89
C GLY A 12 2.36 -24.84 22.34
N ALA A 13 3.50 -25.01 21.67
CA ALA A 13 4.73 -24.28 21.96
C ALA A 13 4.59 -22.79 21.63
N ALA A 14 4.00 -22.45 20.49
CA ALA A 14 3.73 -21.06 20.09
C ALA A 14 2.83 -20.33 21.10
N LEU A 15 1.78 -21.00 21.58
CA LEU A 15 0.87 -20.43 22.59
C LEU A 15 1.47 -20.33 24.00
N ARG A 16 2.53 -21.06 24.31
CA ARG A 16 3.26 -21.00 25.59
C ARG A 16 4.39 -19.97 25.58
N ASP A 17 4.91 -19.62 24.42
CA ASP A 17 5.94 -18.58 24.30
C ASP A 17 5.32 -17.20 24.42
N ARG A 18 5.62 -16.48 25.52
CA ARG A 18 5.05 -15.15 25.78
C ARG A 18 5.38 -14.14 24.68
N GLY A 19 6.58 -14.21 24.11
CA GLY A 19 6.99 -13.31 23.02
C GLY A 19 6.15 -13.52 21.76
N LEU A 20 5.92 -14.78 21.38
CA LEU A 20 5.06 -15.11 20.24
C LEU A 20 3.61 -14.72 20.48
N VAL A 21 3.07 -14.99 21.67
CA VAL A 21 1.70 -14.59 22.01
C VAL A 21 1.54 -13.07 21.91
N ILE A 22 2.50 -12.30 22.40
CA ILE A 22 2.50 -10.85 22.24
C ILE A 22 2.53 -10.45 20.75
N MET A 23 3.35 -11.10 19.92
CA MET A 23 3.42 -10.82 18.49
C MET A 23 2.11 -11.18 17.77
N PHE A 24 1.52 -12.34 18.05
CA PHE A 24 0.29 -12.78 17.38
C PHE A 24 -0.96 -12.03 17.89
N VAL A 25 -1.08 -11.85 19.21
CA VAL A 25 -2.31 -11.37 19.85
C VAL A 25 -2.29 -9.86 20.07
N ALA A 26 -1.10 -9.27 20.29
CA ALA A 26 -0.99 -7.84 20.56
C ALA A 26 -0.46 -7.05 19.36
N ALA A 27 0.64 -7.47 18.73
CA ALA A 27 1.27 -6.67 17.68
C ALA A 27 0.39 -6.58 16.42
N VAL A 28 -0.17 -7.70 15.95
CA VAL A 28 -1.03 -7.68 14.75
C VAL A 28 -2.28 -6.83 14.95
N PRO A 29 -3.09 -6.99 16.03
CA PRO A 29 -4.21 -6.09 16.30
C PRO A 29 -3.78 -4.64 16.56
N LEU A 30 -2.71 -4.40 17.32
CA LEU A 30 -2.22 -3.06 17.58
C LEU A 30 -1.93 -2.32 16.26
N TYR A 31 -1.17 -2.94 15.37
CA TYR A 31 -0.85 -2.35 14.07
C TYR A 31 -2.09 -2.16 13.19
N SER A 32 -3.09 -3.03 13.30
CA SER A 32 -4.32 -2.92 12.51
C SER A 32 -5.19 -1.71 12.86
N PHE A 33 -5.10 -1.22 14.08
CA PHE A 33 -5.78 -0.01 14.51
C PHE A 33 -4.87 1.23 14.45
N PHE A 34 -3.63 1.10 14.93
CA PHE A 34 -2.72 2.23 15.04
C PHE A 34 -2.21 2.72 13.67
N TYR A 35 -1.88 1.78 12.77
CA TYR A 35 -1.33 2.14 11.45
C TYR A 35 -2.34 2.89 10.55
N PRO A 36 -3.65 2.54 10.51
CA PRO A 36 -4.64 3.27 9.73
C PRO A 36 -5.01 4.66 10.26
N LEU A 37 -4.79 4.94 11.56
CA LEU A 37 -5.23 6.19 12.19
C LEU A 37 -4.82 7.46 11.43
N PRO A 38 -3.57 7.65 10.99
CA PRO A 38 -3.15 8.83 10.23
C PRO A 38 -3.89 8.97 8.89
N TYR A 39 -4.44 7.87 8.37
CA TYR A 39 -5.10 7.80 7.05
C TYR A 39 -6.63 7.73 7.15
N SER A 40 -7.20 7.92 8.35
CA SER A 40 -8.64 7.78 8.62
C SER A 40 -9.51 8.69 7.76
N THR A 41 -9.00 9.87 7.38
CA THR A 41 -9.68 10.79 6.47
C THR A 41 -9.66 10.36 5.01
N GLN A 42 -8.95 9.29 4.67
CA GLN A 42 -8.79 8.73 3.31
C GLN A 42 -8.16 9.68 2.28
N SER A 43 -8.44 10.96 2.38
CA SER A 43 -7.93 12.00 1.47
C SER A 43 -7.26 13.12 2.26
N VAL A 44 -6.22 13.71 1.68
CA VAL A 44 -5.62 14.93 2.23
C VAL A 44 -6.63 16.06 2.12
N ARG A 45 -6.82 16.80 3.21
CA ARG A 45 -7.78 17.91 3.29
C ARG A 45 -7.09 19.19 3.74
N HIS A 46 -7.67 20.31 3.32
CA HIS A 46 -7.24 21.64 3.75
C HIS A 46 -5.75 21.96 3.46
N VAL A 47 -5.22 21.45 2.35
CA VAL A 47 -3.85 21.76 1.92
C VAL A 47 -3.76 23.27 1.65
N PRO A 48 -2.91 24.01 2.36
CA PRO A 48 -2.85 25.46 2.23
C PRO A 48 -2.23 25.86 0.90
N LEU A 49 -2.91 26.72 0.15
CA LEU A 49 -2.40 27.36 -1.05
C LEU A 49 -2.64 28.86 -1.01
N VAL A 50 -1.87 29.61 -1.78
CA VAL A 50 -2.02 31.06 -1.97
C VAL A 50 -2.35 31.33 -3.43
N VAL A 51 -3.20 32.32 -3.67
CA VAL A 51 -3.53 32.81 -5.00
C VAL A 51 -2.83 34.15 -5.23
N VAL A 52 -2.14 34.23 -6.37
CA VAL A 52 -1.61 35.48 -6.93
C VAL A 52 -2.54 35.89 -8.08
N ASP A 53 -3.47 36.75 -7.81
CA ASP A 53 -4.45 37.23 -8.77
C ASP A 53 -4.02 38.56 -9.37
N LEU A 54 -3.46 38.54 -10.59
CA LEU A 54 -3.04 39.74 -11.33
C LEU A 54 -4.15 40.25 -12.25
N ASP A 55 -5.25 39.50 -12.42
CA ASP A 55 -6.38 39.85 -13.29
C ASP A 55 -7.45 40.67 -12.55
N ALA A 56 -7.66 40.37 -11.26
CA ALA A 56 -8.64 41.02 -10.39
C ALA A 56 -10.08 41.09 -11.01
N SER A 57 -10.43 40.16 -11.87
CA SER A 57 -11.70 40.12 -12.59
C SER A 57 -12.80 39.38 -11.81
N ALA A 58 -14.04 39.39 -12.34
CA ALA A 58 -15.09 38.54 -11.80
C ALA A 58 -14.78 37.05 -12.00
N MET A 59 -14.10 36.68 -13.09
CA MET A 59 -13.72 35.30 -13.39
C MET A 59 -12.61 34.79 -12.45
N SER A 60 -11.59 35.61 -12.16
CA SER A 60 -10.56 35.22 -11.22
C SER A 60 -11.12 35.04 -9.80
N ARG A 61 -12.03 35.93 -9.35
CA ARG A 61 -12.73 35.78 -8.08
C ARG A 61 -13.61 34.53 -8.03
N ASP A 62 -14.23 34.12 -9.10
CA ASP A 62 -15.01 32.88 -9.21
C ASP A 62 -14.10 31.65 -9.05
N ILE A 63 -12.92 31.64 -9.69
CA ILE A 63 -11.91 30.60 -9.51
C ILE A 63 -11.51 30.49 -8.04
N VAL A 64 -11.20 31.61 -7.37
CA VAL A 64 -10.83 31.62 -5.94
C VAL A 64 -11.99 31.10 -5.07
N SER A 65 -13.22 31.50 -5.36
CA SER A 65 -14.41 31.04 -4.65
C SER A 65 -14.60 29.53 -4.77
N ARG A 66 -14.49 29.00 -6.00
CA ARG A 66 -14.58 27.55 -6.24
C ARG A 66 -13.45 26.77 -5.57
N LEU A 67 -12.22 27.28 -5.61
CA LEU A 67 -11.09 26.67 -4.90
C LEU A 67 -11.32 26.62 -3.40
N SER A 68 -11.91 27.68 -2.83
CA SER A 68 -12.25 27.75 -1.41
C SER A 68 -13.34 26.74 -1.00
N ALA A 69 -14.16 26.30 -1.94
CA ALA A 69 -15.20 25.30 -1.74
C ALA A 69 -14.70 23.84 -1.85
N VAL A 70 -13.46 23.63 -2.37
CA VAL A 70 -12.89 22.28 -2.52
C VAL A 70 -12.31 21.80 -1.20
N PRO A 71 -12.78 20.67 -0.65
CA PRO A 71 -12.30 20.19 0.67
C PRO A 71 -10.81 19.83 0.73
N SER A 72 -10.20 19.49 -0.40
CA SER A 72 -8.79 19.06 -0.47
C SER A 72 -7.81 20.20 -0.25
N VAL A 73 -8.20 21.44 -0.59
CA VAL A 73 -7.35 22.62 -0.51
C VAL A 73 -7.97 23.70 0.38
N ARG A 74 -7.16 24.59 0.86
CA ARG A 74 -7.59 25.77 1.61
C ARG A 74 -6.84 26.99 1.07
N VAL A 75 -7.57 27.96 0.53
CA VAL A 75 -7.00 29.24 0.16
C VAL A 75 -6.59 29.97 1.46
N ALA A 76 -5.28 30.00 1.73
CA ALA A 76 -4.72 30.58 2.95
C ALA A 76 -4.62 32.10 2.90
N GLY A 77 -4.70 32.68 1.70
CA GLY A 77 -4.64 34.11 1.45
C GLY A 77 -4.32 34.42 -0.01
N ASN A 78 -4.19 35.72 -0.30
CA ASN A 78 -3.71 36.22 -1.57
C ASN A 78 -2.34 36.84 -1.37
N ALA A 79 -1.46 36.69 -2.36
CA ALA A 79 -0.17 37.40 -2.40
C ALA A 79 -0.16 38.37 -3.59
N SER A 80 0.61 39.41 -3.46
CA SER A 80 0.74 40.45 -4.50
C SER A 80 1.68 40.03 -5.62
N SER A 81 2.57 39.08 -5.37
CA SER A 81 3.53 38.57 -6.34
C SER A 81 3.87 37.11 -6.10
N VAL A 82 4.43 36.47 -7.13
CA VAL A 82 4.94 35.08 -7.04
C VAL A 82 6.12 34.99 -6.07
N ASP A 83 6.96 36.04 -5.98
CA ASP A 83 8.12 36.04 -5.10
C ASP A 83 7.69 36.01 -3.64
N GLU A 84 6.69 36.84 -3.25
CA GLU A 84 6.10 36.79 -1.90
C GLU A 84 5.52 35.42 -1.56
N ALA A 85 4.81 34.82 -2.50
CA ALA A 85 4.22 33.50 -2.33
C ALA A 85 5.30 32.39 -2.29
N SER A 86 6.41 32.55 -3.01
CA SER A 86 7.52 31.60 -3.05
C SER A 86 8.22 31.47 -1.69
N ASP A 87 8.37 32.55 -0.95
CA ASP A 87 8.93 32.53 0.42
C ASP A 87 8.03 31.74 1.37
N ALA A 88 6.70 31.83 1.18
CA ALA A 88 5.76 31.03 1.95
C ALA A 88 5.81 29.55 1.56
N LEU A 89 6.01 29.23 0.27
CA LEU A 89 6.19 27.87 -0.23
C LEU A 89 7.51 27.27 0.28
N ALA A 90 8.61 28.01 0.17
CA ALA A 90 9.94 27.56 0.63
C ALA A 90 9.99 27.32 2.15
N SER A 91 9.26 28.11 2.93
CA SER A 91 9.14 27.93 4.38
C SER A 91 8.13 26.82 4.79
N GLY A 92 7.46 26.18 3.85
CA GLY A 92 6.45 25.13 4.11
C GLY A 92 5.13 25.64 4.73
N ARG A 93 4.91 26.97 4.76
CA ARG A 93 3.65 27.54 5.23
C ARG A 93 2.48 27.30 4.28
N ILE A 94 2.79 27.11 3.00
CA ILE A 94 1.85 26.72 1.95
C ILE A 94 2.43 25.57 1.12
N ALA A 95 1.58 24.84 0.42
CA ALA A 95 1.95 23.72 -0.44
C ALA A 95 1.79 24.02 -1.94
N GLY A 96 1.18 25.17 -2.28
CA GLY A 96 1.01 25.55 -3.66
C GLY A 96 0.67 27.03 -3.86
N ILE A 97 0.96 27.52 -5.08
CA ILE A 97 0.65 28.85 -5.55
C ILE A 97 -0.16 28.73 -6.82
N VAL A 98 -1.24 29.49 -6.93
CA VAL A 98 -2.06 29.61 -8.13
C VAL A 98 -1.89 31.02 -8.68
N LEU A 99 -1.28 31.15 -9.85
CA LEU A 99 -1.08 32.43 -10.52
C LEU A 99 -2.12 32.61 -11.63
N VAL A 100 -3.01 33.58 -11.46
CA VAL A 100 -3.92 34.05 -12.50
C VAL A 100 -3.24 35.25 -13.18
N PRO A 101 -2.88 35.13 -14.47
CA PRO A 101 -2.16 36.20 -15.15
C PRO A 101 -3.05 37.43 -15.42
N GLN A 102 -2.43 38.56 -15.70
CA GLN A 102 -3.10 39.77 -16.10
C GLN A 102 -3.91 39.54 -17.42
N ASP A 103 -5.06 40.18 -17.54
CA ASP A 103 -5.96 40.06 -18.68
C ASP A 103 -6.55 38.66 -18.92
N PHE A 104 -6.46 37.74 -17.95
CA PHE A 104 -6.94 36.36 -18.07
C PHE A 104 -8.40 36.28 -18.54
N ALA A 105 -9.31 37.01 -17.90
CA ALA A 105 -10.73 36.97 -18.25
C ALA A 105 -10.99 37.55 -19.63
N ARG A 106 -10.29 38.63 -20.01
CA ARG A 106 -10.42 39.22 -21.33
C ARG A 106 -9.98 38.26 -22.44
N ASP A 107 -8.86 37.62 -22.26
CA ASP A 107 -8.27 36.72 -23.24
C ASP A 107 -9.10 35.42 -23.35
N ALA A 108 -9.56 34.89 -22.23
CA ALA A 108 -10.47 33.75 -22.20
C ALA A 108 -11.78 34.04 -22.92
N ALA A 109 -12.37 35.23 -22.71
CA ALA A 109 -13.60 35.63 -23.41
C ALA A 109 -13.42 35.79 -24.94
N ARG A 110 -12.24 36.28 -25.38
CA ARG A 110 -11.89 36.41 -26.79
C ARG A 110 -11.48 35.10 -27.45
N GLY A 111 -11.22 34.05 -26.66
CA GLY A 111 -10.71 32.78 -27.16
C GLY A 111 -9.21 32.83 -27.49
N THR A 112 -8.50 33.83 -26.98
CA THR A 112 -7.04 33.87 -27.02
C THR A 112 -6.50 32.84 -26.02
N PRO A 113 -5.51 32.03 -26.38
CA PRO A 113 -4.90 31.09 -25.45
C PRO A 113 -4.38 31.79 -24.20
N THR A 114 -4.90 31.40 -23.06
CA THR A 114 -4.43 31.89 -21.75
C THR A 114 -4.36 30.72 -20.79
N ALA A 115 -3.51 30.81 -19.75
CA ALA A 115 -3.30 29.71 -18.80
C ALA A 115 -3.12 30.25 -17.38
N VAL A 116 -3.73 29.57 -16.43
CA VAL A 116 -3.42 29.72 -15.01
C VAL A 116 -2.23 28.82 -14.68
N THR A 117 -1.21 29.40 -14.08
CA THR A 117 -0.01 28.64 -13.68
C THR A 117 -0.14 28.17 -12.25
N VAL A 118 0.20 26.89 -12.02
CA VAL A 118 0.16 26.29 -10.70
C VAL A 118 1.57 25.85 -10.31
N TYR A 119 2.07 26.35 -9.19
CA TYR A 119 3.32 25.91 -8.60
C TYR A 119 3.00 25.04 -7.39
N GLY A 120 3.47 23.81 -7.38
CA GLY A 120 3.35 22.90 -6.25
C GLY A 120 4.70 22.60 -5.61
N SER A 121 4.68 22.10 -4.39
CA SER A 121 5.89 21.68 -3.70
C SER A 121 6.24 20.24 -4.03
N GLY A 122 7.15 20.02 -4.96
CA GLY A 122 7.66 18.68 -5.28
C GLY A 122 8.33 17.94 -4.09
N ALA A 123 8.66 18.67 -3.02
CA ALA A 123 9.18 18.08 -1.78
C ALA A 123 8.10 17.29 -1.01
N TYR A 124 6.81 17.56 -1.24
CA TYR A 124 5.67 16.92 -0.59
C TYR A 124 4.68 16.38 -1.63
N PRO A 125 4.98 15.24 -2.29
CA PRO A 125 4.23 14.77 -3.47
C PRO A 125 2.73 14.58 -3.25
N VAL A 126 2.31 14.20 -2.04
CA VAL A 126 0.90 13.99 -1.71
C VAL A 126 0.13 15.32 -1.67
N GLN A 127 0.74 16.36 -1.10
CA GLN A 127 0.16 17.71 -1.06
C GLN A 127 0.16 18.34 -2.45
N ASP A 128 1.26 18.20 -3.19
CA ASP A 128 1.40 18.66 -4.57
C ASP A 128 0.31 18.08 -5.46
N LYS A 129 0.10 16.77 -5.42
CA LYS A 129 -0.97 16.09 -6.16
C LYS A 129 -2.36 16.61 -5.78
N ALA A 130 -2.60 16.90 -4.50
CA ALA A 130 -3.87 17.46 -4.03
C ALA A 130 -4.10 18.87 -4.58
N VAL A 131 -3.08 19.73 -4.60
CA VAL A 131 -3.15 21.08 -5.17
C VAL A 131 -3.40 21.01 -6.66
N LEU A 132 -2.56 20.30 -7.42
CA LEU A 132 -2.67 20.20 -8.88
C LEU A 132 -4.02 19.61 -9.31
N GLY A 133 -4.47 18.54 -8.65
CA GLY A 133 -5.75 17.91 -8.97
C GLY A 133 -6.95 18.81 -8.68
N SER A 134 -6.93 19.53 -7.55
CA SER A 134 -8.02 20.43 -7.17
C SER A 134 -8.11 21.65 -8.09
N VAL A 135 -6.97 22.29 -8.36
CA VAL A 135 -6.92 23.45 -9.26
C VAL A 135 -7.28 23.04 -10.69
N GLY A 136 -6.76 21.90 -11.16
CA GLY A 136 -7.10 21.38 -12.50
C GLY A 136 -8.59 21.14 -12.67
N ALA A 137 -9.27 20.54 -11.69
CA ALA A 137 -10.71 20.29 -11.72
C ALA A 137 -11.53 21.60 -11.76
N VAL A 138 -11.15 22.60 -10.95
CA VAL A 138 -11.83 23.91 -10.96
C VAL A 138 -11.64 24.60 -12.30
N LEU A 139 -10.41 24.64 -12.83
CA LEU A 139 -10.13 25.29 -14.11
C LEU A 139 -10.83 24.60 -15.27
N GLN A 140 -10.95 23.28 -15.29
CA GLN A 140 -11.74 22.55 -16.29
C GLN A 140 -13.21 22.96 -16.25
N GLY A 141 -13.80 23.10 -15.07
CA GLY A 141 -15.19 23.59 -14.92
C GLY A 141 -15.37 25.00 -15.49
N VAL A 142 -14.47 25.92 -15.13
CA VAL A 142 -14.49 27.31 -15.64
C VAL A 142 -14.30 27.35 -17.17
N ALA A 143 -13.36 26.57 -17.69
CA ALA A 143 -13.13 26.51 -19.15
C ALA A 143 -14.35 25.98 -19.93
N ALA A 144 -15.05 24.99 -19.39
CA ALA A 144 -16.28 24.47 -19.97
C ALA A 144 -17.41 25.53 -20.02
N GLU A 145 -17.56 26.31 -18.94
CA GLU A 145 -18.56 27.39 -18.88
C GLU A 145 -18.23 28.52 -19.85
N VAL A 146 -16.99 28.99 -19.91
CA VAL A 146 -16.53 30.02 -20.83
C VAL A 146 -16.70 29.57 -22.29
N GLY A 147 -16.36 28.31 -22.58
CA GLY A 147 -16.57 27.71 -23.90
C GLY A 147 -18.06 27.70 -24.30
N GLY A 148 -18.95 27.33 -23.39
CA GLY A 148 -20.38 27.30 -23.57
C GLY A 148 -20.95 28.71 -23.86
N VAL A 149 -20.60 29.72 -23.07
CA VAL A 149 -21.02 31.11 -23.24
C VAL A 149 -20.54 31.67 -24.58
N ARG A 150 -19.33 31.40 -25.00
CA ARG A 150 -18.77 31.85 -26.27
C ARG A 150 -19.55 31.30 -27.49
N VAL A 151 -19.87 30.01 -27.45
CA VAL A 151 -20.68 29.38 -28.53
C VAL A 151 -22.09 29.93 -28.56
N ALA A 152 -22.67 30.25 -27.38
CA ALA A 152 -23.96 30.91 -27.29
C ALA A 152 -23.97 32.30 -28.00
N HIS A 153 -22.93 33.09 -27.76
CA HIS A 153 -22.80 34.41 -28.40
C HIS A 153 -22.59 34.36 -29.92
N GLN A 154 -22.15 33.23 -30.47
CA GLN A 154 -22.01 33.03 -31.91
C GLN A 154 -23.33 32.66 -32.59
N GLY A 155 -24.46 32.72 -31.88
CA GLY A 155 -25.79 32.48 -32.45
C GLY A 155 -26.08 31.01 -32.78
N ALA A 156 -25.32 30.11 -32.21
CA ALA A 156 -25.50 28.69 -32.43
C ALA A 156 -26.83 28.18 -31.83
N PRO A 157 -27.56 27.26 -32.49
CA PRO A 157 -28.80 26.70 -31.97
C PRO A 157 -28.52 25.96 -30.63
N ALA A 158 -29.52 25.92 -29.74
CA ALA A 158 -29.41 25.32 -28.42
C ALA A 158 -28.82 23.88 -28.43
N ALA A 159 -29.08 23.13 -29.51
CA ALA A 159 -28.49 21.81 -29.72
C ALA A 159 -26.96 21.87 -29.94
N ALA A 160 -26.44 22.89 -30.60
CA ALA A 160 -25.01 23.11 -30.80
C ALA A 160 -24.33 23.60 -29.52
N LEU A 161 -25.03 24.34 -28.66
CA LEU A 161 -24.58 24.69 -27.30
C LEU A 161 -24.42 23.48 -26.43
N LEU A 162 -25.37 22.56 -26.44
CA LEU A 162 -25.31 21.30 -25.76
C LEU A 162 -24.23 20.38 -26.35
N GLN A 163 -24.01 20.43 -27.66
CA GLN A 163 -22.92 19.69 -28.31
C GLN A 163 -21.57 20.32 -28.05
N SER A 164 -21.40 21.63 -27.99
CA SER A 164 -20.12 22.27 -27.72
C SER A 164 -19.74 22.20 -26.22
N ALA A 165 -20.71 22.27 -25.32
CA ALA A 165 -20.50 21.93 -23.91
C ALA A 165 -20.10 20.46 -23.74
N ARG A 166 -20.47 19.60 -24.71
CA ARG A 166 -20.08 18.18 -24.77
C ARG A 166 -18.90 17.90 -25.71
N ALA A 167 -18.54 18.82 -26.61
CA ALA A 167 -17.57 18.58 -27.68
C ALA A 167 -16.11 18.93 -27.36
N GLY A 168 -15.84 19.49 -26.18
CA GLY A 168 -14.51 19.34 -25.63
C GLY A 168 -14.31 17.88 -25.26
N PRO A 169 -13.11 17.29 -25.36
CA PRO A 169 -12.83 15.98 -24.79
C PRO A 169 -13.17 16.05 -23.30
N ALA A 170 -14.36 15.57 -22.93
CA ALA A 170 -14.77 15.48 -21.53
C ALA A 170 -13.87 14.46 -20.87
N PHE A 171 -12.91 14.92 -20.09
CA PHE A 171 -12.13 14.03 -19.24
C PHE A 171 -13.04 13.59 -18.08
N ILE A 172 -13.62 12.40 -18.25
CA ILE A 172 -14.40 11.76 -17.18
C ILE A 172 -13.41 10.88 -16.40
N ASP A 173 -12.93 11.39 -15.28
CA ASP A 173 -12.09 10.63 -14.36
C ASP A 173 -12.97 9.82 -13.40
N GLN A 174 -13.16 8.56 -13.73
CA GLN A 174 -13.95 7.63 -12.93
C GLN A 174 -13.02 6.59 -12.29
N PRO A 175 -12.70 6.70 -11.00
CA PRO A 175 -11.87 5.72 -10.32
C PRO A 175 -12.58 4.37 -10.27
N LEU A 176 -11.85 3.30 -10.54
CA LEU A 176 -12.29 1.93 -10.32
C LEU A 176 -11.67 1.41 -9.04
N TYR A 177 -12.36 0.50 -8.35
CA TYR A 177 -11.92 -0.25 -7.16
C TYR A 177 -11.64 0.57 -5.88
N ASN A 178 -11.08 1.76 -5.97
CA ASN A 178 -10.91 2.69 -4.86
C ASN A 178 -11.69 3.98 -5.16
N LEU A 179 -13.02 3.91 -5.07
CA LEU A 179 -13.92 5.00 -5.45
C LEU A 179 -13.67 6.28 -4.65
N ALA A 180 -13.27 6.15 -3.39
CA ALA A 180 -12.93 7.28 -2.54
C ALA A 180 -11.55 7.89 -2.85
N ARG A 181 -10.76 7.26 -3.75
CA ARG A 181 -9.34 7.60 -4.00
C ARG A 181 -8.53 7.73 -2.70
N GLY A 182 -8.94 6.95 -1.69
CA GLY A 182 -8.39 7.02 -0.37
C GLY A 182 -6.95 6.52 -0.34
N TYR A 183 -6.08 7.30 0.27
CA TYR A 183 -4.69 6.89 0.51
C TYR A 183 -4.62 5.71 1.48
N GLY A 184 -5.47 5.71 2.52
CA GLY A 184 -5.60 4.59 3.45
C GLY A 184 -5.99 3.30 2.76
N SER A 185 -7.00 3.32 1.88
CA SER A 185 -7.44 2.17 1.10
C SER A 185 -6.37 1.58 0.18
N TYR A 186 -5.38 2.37 -0.20
CA TYR A 186 -4.22 1.93 -1.00
C TYR A 186 -3.09 1.39 -0.11
N VAL A 187 -2.61 2.24 0.83
CA VAL A 187 -1.38 1.95 1.59
C VAL A 187 -1.63 0.92 2.69
N VAL A 188 -2.72 1.03 3.44
CA VAL A 188 -2.97 0.15 4.60
C VAL A 188 -3.20 -1.28 4.16
N VAL A 189 -3.89 -1.48 3.03
CA VAL A 189 -4.13 -2.82 2.46
C VAL A 189 -2.81 -3.50 2.13
N ALA A 190 -1.89 -2.79 1.51
CA ALA A 190 -0.60 -3.34 1.13
C ALA A 190 0.34 -3.54 2.33
N VAL A 191 0.45 -2.52 3.18
CA VAL A 191 1.32 -2.58 4.37
C VAL A 191 0.80 -3.58 5.40
N GLY A 192 -0.52 -3.80 5.48
CA GLY A 192 -1.10 -4.83 6.33
C GLY A 192 -0.57 -6.24 6.03
N ILE A 193 -0.43 -6.58 4.75
CA ILE A 193 0.16 -7.87 4.32
C ILE A 193 1.65 -7.94 4.71
N LEU A 194 2.40 -6.84 4.55
CA LEU A 194 3.79 -6.76 4.98
C LEU A 194 3.93 -6.89 6.50
N ILE A 195 3.08 -6.24 7.28
CA ILE A 195 3.07 -6.33 8.75
C ILE A 195 2.87 -7.79 9.18
N VAL A 196 1.86 -8.47 8.61
CA VAL A 196 1.62 -9.89 8.90
C VAL A 196 2.85 -10.72 8.59
N GLN A 197 3.44 -10.57 7.39
CA GLN A 197 4.65 -11.30 7.03
C GLN A 197 5.78 -11.06 8.03
N GLN A 198 6.12 -9.80 8.32
CA GLN A 198 7.27 -9.48 9.16
C GLN A 198 7.09 -9.94 10.60
N VAL A 199 5.92 -9.69 11.18
CA VAL A 199 5.61 -10.16 12.54
C VAL A 199 5.69 -11.68 12.63
N MET A 200 5.13 -12.38 11.64
CA MET A 200 5.13 -13.84 11.61
C MET A 200 6.51 -14.42 11.35
N LEU A 201 7.32 -13.82 10.46
CA LEU A 201 8.70 -14.25 10.24
C LEU A 201 9.54 -14.11 11.51
N MET A 202 9.45 -12.95 12.19
CA MET A 202 10.15 -12.73 13.46
C MET A 202 9.71 -13.74 14.52
N ALA A 203 8.41 -13.98 14.67
CA ALA A 203 7.86 -14.92 15.63
C ALA A 203 8.33 -16.36 15.36
N ILE A 204 8.16 -16.85 14.14
CA ILE A 204 8.51 -18.22 13.74
C ILE A 204 10.02 -18.44 13.86
N ALA A 205 10.83 -17.54 13.29
CA ALA A 205 12.28 -17.68 13.32
C ALA A 205 12.84 -17.62 14.75
N SER A 206 12.30 -16.75 15.60
CA SER A 206 12.68 -16.67 17.02
C SER A 206 12.33 -17.94 17.79
N LEU A 207 11.14 -18.54 17.57
CA LEU A 207 10.78 -19.78 18.26
C LEU A 207 11.64 -20.96 17.79
N VAL A 208 11.88 -21.05 16.49
CA VAL A 208 12.79 -22.09 15.94
C VAL A 208 14.21 -21.92 16.48
N GLY A 209 14.70 -20.67 16.57
CA GLY A 209 15.98 -20.35 17.21
C GLY A 209 16.02 -20.84 18.66
N THR A 210 14.99 -20.51 19.46
CA THR A 210 14.88 -20.98 20.85
C THR A 210 14.95 -22.51 20.96
N TRP A 211 14.29 -23.24 20.07
CA TRP A 211 14.33 -24.71 20.10
C TRP A 211 15.72 -25.27 19.78
N LEU A 212 16.50 -24.58 18.96
CA LEU A 212 17.84 -24.97 18.61
C LEU A 212 18.86 -24.62 19.73
N GLU A 213 18.66 -23.47 20.39
CA GLU A 213 19.47 -23.08 21.55
C GLU A 213 19.28 -24.03 22.75
N ALA A 214 18.05 -24.40 23.06
CA ALA A 214 17.70 -25.17 24.23
C ALA A 214 18.27 -26.60 24.22
N ARG A 215 18.60 -27.18 23.08
CA ARG A 215 19.13 -28.55 22.86
C ARG A 215 18.38 -29.67 23.61
N ASP A 216 17.16 -29.41 24.08
CA ASP A 216 16.42 -30.20 25.07
C ASP A 216 15.36 -31.15 24.48
N GLY A 217 15.61 -31.70 23.29
CA GLY A 217 14.74 -32.72 22.71
C GLY A 217 13.40 -32.16 22.15
N THR A 218 13.30 -30.84 22.02
CA THR A 218 12.19 -30.18 21.33
C THR A 218 12.10 -30.60 19.84
N LEU A 219 11.11 -30.11 19.12
CA LEU A 219 10.79 -30.51 17.72
C LEU A 219 12.02 -30.58 16.78
N PHE A 220 13.03 -29.74 17.02
CA PHE A 220 14.28 -29.67 16.24
C PHE A 220 15.53 -30.16 16.99
N GLY A 221 15.48 -30.38 18.31
CA GLY A 221 16.57 -30.91 19.12
C GLY A 221 16.67 -32.45 19.09
N ALA A 222 15.66 -33.15 18.57
CA ALA A 222 15.67 -34.59 18.43
C ALA A 222 16.62 -35.03 17.30
N GLN A 223 17.37 -36.12 17.54
CA GLN A 223 18.35 -36.66 16.58
C GLN A 223 17.78 -36.98 15.16
N ARG A 224 16.47 -37.06 14.98
CA ARG A 224 15.84 -37.33 13.69
C ARG A 224 14.55 -36.51 13.48
N VAL A 225 14.65 -35.37 12.83
CA VAL A 225 13.49 -34.66 12.32
C VAL A 225 13.06 -35.33 11.00
N GLY A 226 12.01 -36.11 11.04
CA GLY A 226 11.43 -36.73 9.83
C GLY A 226 10.59 -35.74 9.04
N LEU A 227 10.29 -36.07 7.78
CA LEU A 227 9.43 -35.25 6.89
C LEU A 227 8.08 -34.95 7.54
N SER A 228 7.46 -35.94 8.19
CA SER A 228 6.18 -35.77 8.90
C SER A 228 6.27 -34.75 10.05
N THR A 229 7.41 -34.66 10.75
CA THR A 229 7.63 -33.65 11.79
C THR A 229 7.78 -32.27 11.17
N LEU A 230 8.56 -32.14 10.11
CA LEU A 230 8.75 -30.86 9.41
C LEU A 230 7.42 -30.35 8.83
N LEU A 231 6.65 -31.21 8.18
CA LEU A 231 5.33 -30.84 7.66
C LEU A 231 4.36 -30.44 8.77
N GLY A 232 4.30 -31.22 9.87
CA GLY A 232 3.45 -30.86 11.00
C GLY A 232 3.81 -29.50 11.61
N THR A 233 5.10 -29.20 11.73
CA THR A 233 5.58 -27.91 12.20
C THR A 233 5.24 -26.78 11.21
N LEU A 234 5.45 -27.02 9.93
CA LEU A 234 5.09 -26.06 8.87
C LEU A 234 3.61 -25.70 8.93
N PHE A 235 2.73 -26.68 8.96
CA PHE A 235 1.29 -26.45 9.02
C PHE A 235 0.86 -25.81 10.35
N GLY A 236 1.53 -26.15 11.47
CA GLY A 236 1.31 -25.52 12.76
C GLY A 236 1.60 -24.02 12.73
N PHE A 237 2.71 -23.59 12.15
CA PHE A 237 3.01 -22.17 11.96
C PHE A 237 2.14 -21.51 10.89
N ALA A 238 1.89 -22.19 9.78
CA ALA A 238 1.02 -21.67 8.72
C ALA A 238 -0.38 -21.34 9.22
N LEU A 239 -0.90 -22.07 10.20
CA LEU A 239 -2.18 -21.79 10.83
C LEU A 239 -2.21 -20.37 11.44
N PHE A 240 -1.17 -19.97 12.17
CA PHE A 240 -1.09 -18.63 12.77
C PHE A 240 -0.99 -17.54 11.68
N VAL A 241 -0.15 -17.74 10.67
CA VAL A 241 -0.02 -16.80 9.54
C VAL A 241 -1.37 -16.66 8.82
N PHE A 242 -2.04 -17.78 8.57
CA PHE A 242 -3.34 -17.81 7.91
C PHE A 242 -4.41 -17.04 8.70
N LEU A 243 -4.49 -17.27 10.02
CA LEU A 243 -5.42 -16.56 10.89
C LEU A 243 -5.12 -15.05 10.94
N ALA A 244 -3.86 -14.65 10.96
CA ALA A 244 -3.47 -13.24 10.90
C ALA A 244 -3.83 -12.59 9.57
N LEU A 245 -3.64 -13.30 8.43
CA LEU A 245 -4.09 -12.82 7.13
C LEU A 245 -5.61 -12.68 7.08
N LEU A 246 -6.37 -13.67 7.57
CA LEU A 246 -7.83 -13.59 7.65
C LEU A 246 -8.31 -12.43 8.53
N TYR A 247 -7.63 -12.19 9.63
CA TYR A 247 -7.93 -11.04 10.48
C TYR A 247 -7.77 -9.72 9.71
N PHE A 248 -6.68 -9.55 8.96
CA PHE A 248 -6.45 -8.33 8.19
C PHE A 248 -7.41 -8.20 6.99
N ILE A 249 -7.44 -9.17 6.08
CA ILE A 249 -8.25 -9.09 4.84
C ILE A 249 -9.76 -9.20 5.10
N GLY A 250 -10.14 -9.82 6.21
CA GLY A 250 -11.53 -9.95 6.64
C GLY A 250 -11.94 -8.82 7.58
N PHE A 251 -11.56 -8.95 8.86
CA PHE A 251 -12.04 -8.06 9.91
C PHE A 251 -11.56 -6.62 9.75
N VAL A 252 -10.24 -6.40 9.56
CA VAL A 252 -9.68 -5.03 9.51
C VAL A 252 -10.21 -4.27 8.31
N PHE A 253 -10.25 -4.90 7.14
CA PHE A 253 -10.78 -4.24 5.94
C PHE A 253 -12.27 -3.97 6.04
N TRP A 254 -13.01 -4.83 6.71
CA TRP A 254 -14.42 -4.59 7.01
C TRP A 254 -14.60 -3.41 7.99
N PHE A 255 -13.84 -3.40 9.07
CA PHE A 255 -13.95 -2.39 10.12
C PHE A 255 -13.54 -0.98 9.65
N GLN A 256 -12.52 -0.90 8.81
CA GLN A 256 -12.00 0.35 8.24
C GLN A 256 -12.73 0.79 6.97
N ASP A 257 -13.74 0.04 6.54
CA ASP A 257 -14.49 0.25 5.30
C ASP A 257 -13.60 0.38 4.04
N TYR A 258 -12.56 -0.46 3.98
CA TYR A 258 -11.71 -0.54 2.79
C TYR A 258 -12.41 -1.36 1.70
N PRO A 259 -12.14 -1.04 0.40
CA PRO A 259 -12.66 -1.83 -0.70
C PRO A 259 -12.34 -3.31 -0.53
N ARG A 260 -13.37 -4.14 -0.59
CA ARG A 260 -13.25 -5.59 -0.51
C ARG A 260 -14.04 -6.18 -1.68
N GLY A 261 -13.34 -7.06 -2.39
CA GLY A 261 -13.83 -7.55 -3.65
C GLY A 261 -14.71 -8.77 -3.59
N GLY A 262 -15.20 -9.16 -4.74
CA GLY A 262 -16.08 -10.27 -4.92
C GLY A 262 -15.43 -11.66 -4.96
N ASN A 263 -14.09 -11.79 -4.97
CA ASN A 263 -13.43 -13.10 -5.03
C ASN A 263 -12.90 -13.55 -3.66
N PHE A 264 -13.81 -13.79 -2.73
CA PHE A 264 -13.49 -14.27 -1.39
C PHE A 264 -12.82 -15.66 -1.39
N ALA A 265 -13.31 -16.59 -2.21
CA ALA A 265 -12.74 -17.93 -2.29
C ALA A 265 -11.30 -17.91 -2.81
N GLY A 266 -11.03 -17.08 -3.82
CA GLY A 266 -9.68 -16.84 -4.32
C GLY A 266 -8.76 -16.27 -3.27
N ALA A 267 -9.21 -15.25 -2.53
CA ALA A 267 -8.45 -14.62 -1.46
C ALA A 267 -8.13 -15.61 -0.32
N LEU A 268 -9.09 -16.48 0.04
CA LEU A 268 -8.90 -17.49 1.06
C LEU A 268 -7.85 -18.55 0.66
N ALA A 269 -7.92 -19.05 -0.57
CA ALA A 269 -6.95 -20.04 -1.08
C ALA A 269 -5.55 -19.41 -1.24
N PHE A 270 -5.48 -18.16 -1.70
CA PHE A 270 -4.21 -17.43 -1.80
C PHE A 270 -3.61 -17.11 -0.42
N ALA A 271 -4.46 -16.85 0.58
CA ALA A 271 -4.03 -16.70 1.98
C ALA A 271 -3.41 -17.99 2.53
N ALA A 272 -3.98 -19.15 2.24
CA ALA A 272 -3.41 -20.44 2.62
C ALA A 272 -2.03 -20.68 1.97
N LEU A 273 -1.90 -20.38 0.68
CA LEU A 273 -0.63 -20.47 -0.05
C LEU A 273 0.42 -19.52 0.53
N THR A 274 0.05 -18.26 0.77
CA THR A 274 0.93 -17.25 1.39
C THR A 274 1.36 -17.68 2.80
N ALA A 275 0.44 -18.22 3.59
CA ALA A 275 0.73 -18.69 4.93
C ALA A 275 1.76 -19.81 4.95
N LEU A 276 1.64 -20.79 4.08
CA LEU A 276 2.62 -21.87 3.92
C LEU A 276 3.99 -21.33 3.47
N THR A 277 4.00 -20.35 2.56
CA THR A 277 5.24 -19.73 2.06
C THR A 277 5.97 -18.98 3.17
N VAL A 278 5.27 -18.13 3.92
CA VAL A 278 5.83 -17.36 5.04
C VAL A 278 6.31 -18.28 6.15
N ALA A 279 5.54 -19.32 6.49
CA ALA A 279 5.94 -20.30 7.50
C ALA A 279 7.20 -21.08 7.09
N SER A 280 7.30 -21.49 5.81
CA SER A 280 8.49 -22.15 5.27
C SER A 280 9.73 -21.27 5.36
N LEU A 281 9.62 -20.00 4.95
CA LEU A 281 10.69 -19.01 5.06
C LEU A 281 11.10 -18.78 6.52
N GLY A 282 10.11 -18.63 7.42
CA GLY A 282 10.36 -18.44 8.86
C GLY A 282 11.12 -19.60 9.49
N ILE A 283 10.77 -20.85 9.13
CA ILE A 283 11.50 -22.04 9.57
C ILE A 283 12.93 -22.03 9.00
N ALA A 284 13.10 -21.78 7.71
CA ALA A 284 14.42 -21.75 7.07
C ALA A 284 15.34 -20.73 7.73
N LEU A 285 14.86 -19.52 7.97
CA LEU A 285 15.60 -18.45 8.62
C LEU A 285 15.88 -18.77 10.10
N GLY A 286 14.92 -19.31 10.82
CA GLY A 286 15.11 -19.72 12.21
C GLY A 286 16.18 -20.80 12.38
N VAL A 287 16.22 -21.78 11.45
CA VAL A 287 17.29 -22.80 11.43
C VAL A 287 18.63 -22.20 11.02
N TRP A 288 18.63 -21.26 10.06
CA TRP A 288 19.86 -20.58 9.61
C TRP A 288 20.51 -19.75 10.71
N PHE A 289 19.73 -18.91 11.39
CA PHE A 289 20.25 -18.09 12.49
C PHE A 289 20.54 -18.89 13.74
N ALA A 290 19.73 -19.89 14.06
CA ALA A 290 19.80 -20.77 15.21
C ALA A 290 19.94 -20.06 16.58
N ASP A 291 19.47 -18.83 16.64
CA ASP A 291 19.55 -17.91 17.75
C ASP A 291 18.33 -17.00 17.73
N ARG A 292 17.64 -16.90 18.88
CA ARG A 292 16.38 -16.15 19.00
C ARG A 292 16.57 -14.66 18.74
N GLU A 293 17.57 -14.06 19.36
CA GLU A 293 17.79 -12.63 19.32
C GLU A 293 18.30 -12.18 17.95
N ARG A 294 19.24 -12.94 17.41
CA ARG A 294 19.82 -12.67 16.09
C ARG A 294 18.75 -12.75 14.99
N ALA A 295 17.89 -13.77 15.03
CA ALA A 295 16.77 -13.90 14.11
C ALA A 295 15.85 -12.68 14.18
N PHE A 296 15.47 -12.27 15.39
CA PHE A 296 14.62 -11.11 15.60
C PHE A 296 15.25 -9.81 15.09
N GLN A 297 16.50 -9.54 15.45
CA GLN A 297 17.20 -8.30 15.08
C GLN A 297 17.36 -8.15 13.57
N VAL A 298 17.79 -9.20 12.88
CA VAL A 298 17.98 -9.16 11.42
C VAL A 298 16.65 -8.97 10.70
N LEU A 299 15.61 -9.70 11.12
CA LEU A 299 14.30 -9.57 10.50
C LEU A 299 13.65 -8.21 10.76
N LEU A 300 13.86 -7.63 11.94
CA LEU A 300 13.42 -6.28 12.25
C LEU A 300 14.11 -5.26 11.34
N ALA A 301 15.43 -5.38 11.14
CA ALA A 301 16.20 -4.49 10.27
C ALA A 301 15.77 -4.59 8.79
N THR A 302 15.26 -5.74 8.34
CA THR A 302 14.80 -5.92 6.96
C THR A 302 13.41 -5.36 6.69
N SER A 303 12.65 -4.95 7.72
CA SER A 303 11.26 -4.49 7.57
C SER A 303 11.13 -3.26 6.67
N VAL A 304 11.99 -2.26 6.86
CA VAL A 304 12.00 -1.03 6.05
C VAL A 304 12.47 -1.28 4.62
N PRO A 305 13.60 -1.97 4.37
CA PRO A 305 13.97 -2.40 3.01
C PRO A 305 12.85 -3.13 2.26
N PHE A 306 12.17 -4.06 2.91
CA PHE A 306 11.08 -4.82 2.28
C PHE A 306 9.88 -3.93 1.92
N LEU A 307 9.57 -2.92 2.74
CA LEU A 307 8.53 -1.93 2.42
C LEU A 307 8.82 -1.20 1.10
N PHE A 308 10.07 -0.77 0.90
CA PHE A 308 10.45 -0.07 -0.34
C PHE A 308 10.53 -1.00 -1.55
N MET A 309 10.90 -2.27 -1.35
CA MET A 309 11.06 -3.24 -2.43
C MET A 309 9.74 -3.88 -2.86
N CYS A 310 8.69 -3.88 -2.04
CA CYS A 310 7.43 -4.59 -2.35
C CYS A 310 6.61 -3.99 -3.52
N GLY A 311 7.01 -2.83 -4.05
CA GLY A 311 6.35 -2.22 -5.22
C GLY A 311 5.19 -1.28 -4.90
N ILE A 312 4.95 -0.97 -3.63
CA ILE A 312 3.87 -0.07 -3.20
C ILE A 312 4.36 1.38 -3.09
N VAL A 313 5.52 1.59 -2.48
CA VAL A 313 6.10 2.93 -2.34
C VAL A 313 6.65 3.42 -3.68
N PHE A 314 7.25 2.52 -4.45
CA PHE A 314 7.82 2.81 -5.76
C PHE A 314 7.45 1.69 -6.75
N PRO A 315 6.95 2.02 -7.96
CA PRO A 315 6.55 1.02 -8.95
C PRO A 315 7.71 0.09 -9.34
N ARG A 316 7.45 -1.21 -9.38
CA ARG A 316 8.48 -2.22 -9.68
C ARG A 316 9.08 -2.08 -11.07
N GLU A 317 8.28 -1.61 -12.03
CA GLU A 317 8.69 -1.36 -13.41
C GLU A 317 9.76 -0.27 -13.53
N ALA A 318 9.80 0.64 -12.56
CA ALA A 318 10.78 1.73 -12.47
C ALA A 318 12.00 1.37 -11.58
N MET A 319 12.00 0.19 -10.94
CA MET A 319 13.13 -0.24 -10.11
C MET A 319 14.30 -0.75 -10.97
N PRO A 320 15.56 -0.52 -10.55
CA PRO A 320 16.71 -1.17 -11.14
C PRO A 320 16.56 -2.71 -11.15
N ALA A 321 16.95 -3.35 -12.25
CA ALA A 321 16.73 -4.79 -12.47
C ALA A 321 17.23 -5.69 -11.32
N PRO A 322 18.40 -5.47 -10.69
CA PRO A 322 18.85 -6.30 -9.56
C PRO A 322 17.92 -6.19 -8.34
N ILE A 323 17.44 -4.97 -8.04
CA ILE A 323 16.53 -4.73 -6.90
C ILE A 323 15.18 -5.38 -7.17
N ASN A 324 14.64 -5.25 -8.38
CA ASN A 324 13.39 -5.89 -8.77
C ASN A 324 13.51 -7.44 -8.71
N ALA A 325 14.65 -8.01 -9.09
CA ALA A 325 14.91 -9.45 -8.96
C ALA A 325 14.92 -9.90 -7.49
N LEU A 326 15.57 -9.15 -6.62
CA LEU A 326 15.56 -9.42 -5.17
C LEU A 326 14.15 -9.28 -4.57
N ALA A 327 13.38 -8.29 -5.01
CA ALA A 327 12.01 -8.09 -4.57
C ALA A 327 11.11 -9.31 -4.85
N LEU A 328 11.35 -10.03 -5.95
CA LEU A 328 10.61 -11.25 -6.29
C LEU A 328 10.83 -12.40 -5.31
N LEU A 329 11.94 -12.39 -4.56
CA LEU A 329 12.20 -13.37 -3.50
C LEU A 329 11.45 -13.06 -2.19
N ILE A 330 10.81 -11.91 -2.07
CA ILE A 330 10.08 -11.53 -0.88
C ILE A 330 8.61 -11.93 -1.04
N PRO A 331 8.04 -12.82 -0.21
CA PRO A 331 6.66 -13.28 -0.37
C PRO A 331 5.63 -12.16 -0.34
N THR A 332 5.92 -11.05 0.35
CA THR A 332 5.05 -9.86 0.36
C THR A 332 4.87 -9.27 -1.04
N THR A 333 5.85 -9.37 -1.92
CA THR A 333 5.76 -8.81 -3.28
C THR A 333 4.62 -9.44 -4.08
N PRO A 334 4.60 -10.75 -4.39
CA PRO A 334 3.44 -11.36 -5.03
C PRO A 334 2.21 -11.38 -4.11
N GLY A 335 2.41 -11.39 -2.79
CA GLY A 335 1.34 -11.38 -1.80
C GLY A 335 0.46 -10.14 -1.89
N ILE A 336 1.04 -8.96 -1.87
CA ILE A 336 0.30 -7.70 -1.94
C ILE A 336 -0.49 -7.61 -3.25
N PHE A 337 0.16 -7.84 -4.39
CA PHE A 337 -0.51 -7.75 -5.69
C PHE A 337 -1.62 -8.79 -5.85
N GLY A 338 -1.40 -10.03 -5.38
CA GLY A 338 -2.42 -11.08 -5.36
C GLY A 338 -3.63 -10.71 -4.50
N PHE A 339 -3.41 -10.22 -3.27
CA PHE A 339 -4.52 -9.81 -2.40
C PHE A 339 -5.23 -8.57 -2.90
N VAL A 340 -4.54 -7.57 -3.42
CA VAL A 340 -5.18 -6.39 -4.04
C VAL A 340 -6.08 -6.81 -5.20
N LYS A 341 -5.57 -7.64 -6.11
CA LYS A 341 -6.35 -8.13 -7.24
C LYS A 341 -7.56 -8.96 -6.80
N LEU A 342 -7.39 -9.91 -5.90
CA LEU A 342 -8.47 -10.78 -5.45
C LEU A 342 -9.48 -10.06 -4.57
N ASN A 343 -9.01 -9.35 -3.55
CA ASN A 343 -9.87 -8.79 -2.51
C ASN A 343 -10.46 -7.43 -2.89
N GLN A 344 -9.69 -6.56 -3.54
CA GLN A 344 -10.18 -5.22 -3.92
C GLN A 344 -10.75 -5.17 -5.33
N MET A 345 -10.13 -5.88 -6.28
CA MET A 345 -10.50 -5.81 -7.69
C MET A 345 -11.44 -6.96 -8.10
N GLY A 346 -11.63 -7.98 -7.27
CA GLY A 346 -12.48 -9.14 -7.59
C GLY A 346 -11.94 -10.01 -8.71
N ALA A 347 -10.63 -9.99 -8.94
CA ALA A 347 -9.97 -10.71 -10.02
C ALA A 347 -10.22 -12.21 -9.99
N SER A 348 -10.29 -12.81 -11.15
CA SER A 348 -10.37 -14.26 -11.37
C SER A 348 -9.01 -14.96 -11.16
N TRP A 349 -9.03 -16.28 -11.09
CA TRP A 349 -7.80 -17.09 -11.00
C TRP A 349 -6.85 -16.90 -12.19
N SER A 350 -7.38 -16.66 -13.38
CA SER A 350 -6.57 -16.39 -14.57
C SER A 350 -5.79 -15.09 -14.49
N GLU A 351 -6.39 -14.09 -13.85
CA GLU A 351 -5.80 -12.74 -13.70
C GLU A 351 -4.72 -12.66 -12.63
N ILE A 352 -4.76 -13.54 -11.62
CA ILE A 352 -3.73 -13.63 -10.57
C ILE A 352 -2.68 -14.71 -10.84
N ARG A 353 -2.73 -15.36 -12.01
CA ARG A 353 -1.81 -16.46 -12.36
C ARG A 353 -0.33 -16.12 -12.13
N PRO A 354 0.17 -14.92 -12.48
CA PRO A 354 1.57 -14.56 -12.21
C PRO A 354 1.92 -14.56 -10.72
N GLU A 355 1.06 -13.96 -9.89
CA GLU A 355 1.27 -13.89 -8.43
C GLU A 355 1.16 -15.26 -7.80
N PHE A 356 0.19 -16.07 -8.24
CA PHE A 356 0.01 -17.45 -7.77
C PHE A 356 1.21 -18.33 -8.10
N LEU A 357 1.72 -18.29 -9.32
CA LEU A 357 2.90 -19.05 -9.74
C LEU A 357 4.16 -18.58 -9.00
N SER A 358 4.34 -17.26 -8.84
CA SER A 358 5.46 -16.70 -8.09
C SER A 358 5.41 -17.16 -6.63
N MET A 359 4.24 -17.06 -5.96
CA MET A 359 4.08 -17.50 -4.58
C MET A 359 4.30 -19.01 -4.43
N SER A 360 3.82 -19.83 -5.39
CA SER A 360 4.04 -21.28 -5.39
C SER A 360 5.51 -21.65 -5.57
N ALA A 361 6.22 -20.93 -6.44
CA ALA A 361 7.67 -21.11 -6.61
C ALA A 361 8.44 -20.76 -5.34
N LEU A 362 8.06 -19.67 -4.66
CA LEU A 362 8.64 -19.30 -3.37
C LEU A 362 8.35 -20.33 -2.28
N LEU A 363 7.14 -20.89 -2.23
CA LEU A 363 6.81 -21.97 -1.32
C LEU A 363 7.74 -23.17 -1.50
N LEU A 364 7.91 -23.63 -2.75
CA LEU A 364 8.79 -24.74 -3.06
C LEU A 364 10.24 -24.44 -2.71
N LEU A 365 10.73 -23.24 -3.04
CA LEU A 365 12.07 -22.78 -2.71
C LEU A 365 12.30 -22.79 -1.20
N TYR A 366 11.42 -22.16 -0.45
CA TYR A 366 11.62 -22.01 1.01
C TYR A 366 11.35 -23.30 1.78
N ALA A 367 10.43 -24.14 1.33
CA ALA A 367 10.25 -25.47 1.88
C ALA A 367 11.48 -26.36 1.64
N ALA A 368 12.08 -26.28 0.45
CA ALA A 368 13.33 -26.99 0.15
C ALA A 368 14.50 -26.46 0.99
N LEU A 369 14.62 -25.13 1.13
CA LEU A 369 15.65 -24.51 2.00
C LEU A 369 15.47 -24.89 3.46
N ALA A 370 14.24 -24.90 3.97
CA ALA A 370 13.94 -25.32 5.33
C ALA A 370 14.33 -26.80 5.56
N ALA A 371 13.95 -27.67 4.63
CA ALA A 371 14.29 -29.10 4.69
C ALA A 371 15.81 -29.31 4.63
N TRP A 372 16.50 -28.62 3.72
CA TRP A 372 17.95 -28.67 3.58
C TRP A 372 18.67 -28.15 4.85
N ALA A 373 18.25 -27.01 5.36
CA ALA A 373 18.85 -26.43 6.57
C ALA A 373 18.69 -27.35 7.80
N VAL A 374 17.52 -27.95 7.98
CA VAL A 374 17.26 -28.94 9.03
C VAL A 374 18.12 -30.19 8.82
N HIS A 375 18.30 -30.66 7.58
CA HIS A 375 19.13 -31.82 7.28
C HIS A 375 20.61 -31.56 7.58
N ARG A 376 21.15 -30.45 7.10
CA ARG A 376 22.55 -30.07 7.32
C ARG A 376 22.89 -29.94 8.81
N ARG A 377 22.02 -29.31 9.60
CA ARG A 377 22.22 -29.21 11.07
C ARG A 377 22.27 -30.55 11.77
N ARG A 378 21.58 -31.53 11.22
CA ARG A 378 21.62 -32.92 11.77
C ARG A 378 22.97 -33.60 11.53
N GLU A 379 23.56 -33.35 10.36
CA GLU A 379 24.90 -33.90 10.05
C GLU A 379 25.96 -33.26 10.93
N GLU A 380 25.90 -31.94 11.17
CA GLU A 380 26.80 -31.21 12.07
C GLU A 380 26.67 -31.68 13.55
N ALA A 381 25.46 -32.05 13.97
CA ALA A 381 25.23 -32.55 15.35
C ALA A 381 25.60 -34.04 15.54
N ALA A 382 25.79 -34.78 14.47
CA ALA A 382 26.18 -36.20 14.51
C ALA A 382 27.71 -36.41 14.44
N GLN A 383 28.47 -35.39 14.12
CA GLN A 383 29.92 -35.30 14.15
C GLN A 383 30.41 -34.83 15.52
#